data_f13e495015a591da2fac965ca929c086
#
_entry.id   f13e495015a591da2fac965ca929c086
#
_cell.length_a   1.000
_cell.length_b   1.000
_cell.length_c   1.000
_cell.angle_alpha   90.00
_cell.angle_beta   90.00
_cell.angle_gamma   90.00
#
_symmetry.space_group_name_H-M   'P 1'
#
loop_
_entity.id
_entity.type
_entity.pdbx_description
1 polymer ?
#
loop_
_entity_poly.entity_id
_entity_poly.type
_entity_poly.pdbx_seq_one_letter_code
_entity_poly.pdbx_strand_id
1 'polypeptide(L)'
;MGILDFFTRAKEVHVEPLRLDWMQVDVHSHLIPGIDDGAKNMEDSISMIRRLHEMGLRKIITTPHVMSEFYKNTPEIIQLGLKDVKKALKKENIDIEIEAAAEYYLDEIFLDKVQKGEKLLTLANNYVLVETGFINKPQMLFEIFFAMEMQGYKPVFAHPERYQYLIQDKKFFGELLDRDVYFQLNLLSLTGFYSKPIKNFAEMLIDEKKVKFFGTDCHNHRYLDMLETLPKSKYYEKLPTIDALNKSL
;
A
#
# COMPACT_ATOMS: atom_id res chain seq x y z
N MET A 1 49.00 25.61 -24.75
CA MET A 1 48.54 24.24 -24.41
C MET A 1 47.35 24.41 -23.49
N GLY A 2 46.18 24.17 -24.05
CA GLY A 2 44.90 24.45 -23.39
C GLY A 2 44.54 23.35 -22.39
N ILE A 3 44.12 23.80 -21.24
CA ILE A 3 43.39 22.96 -20.26
C ILE A 3 41.91 23.06 -20.66
N LEU A 4 41.48 22.18 -21.51
CA LEU A 4 40.09 22.03 -21.91
C LEU A 4 39.76 20.54 -22.04
N ASP A 5 38.54 20.20 -21.55
CA ASP A 5 37.85 18.96 -21.73
C ASP A 5 38.10 17.84 -20.71
N PHE A 6 37.67 18.10 -19.45
CA PHE A 6 37.16 17.03 -18.58
C PHE A 6 35.74 17.37 -18.06
N PHE A 7 34.86 17.77 -18.95
CA PHE A 7 33.43 17.62 -18.71
C PHE A 7 33.03 16.21 -19.17
N THR A 8 33.18 15.23 -18.29
CA THR A 8 32.53 13.96 -18.47
C THR A 8 31.03 14.22 -18.50
N ARG A 9 30.43 14.19 -19.68
CA ARG A 9 28.98 14.04 -19.83
C ARG A 9 28.57 12.86 -18.99
N ALA A 10 27.86 13.13 -17.88
CA ALA A 10 27.10 12.09 -17.20
C ALA A 10 26.25 11.43 -18.29
N LYS A 11 26.46 10.14 -18.56
CA LYS A 11 25.56 9.36 -19.41
C LYS A 11 24.18 9.52 -18.79
N GLU A 12 23.26 10.16 -19.51
CA GLU A 12 21.84 10.08 -19.19
C GLU A 12 21.51 8.58 -19.19
N VAL A 13 21.32 8.02 -18.01
CA VAL A 13 20.83 6.67 -17.85
C VAL A 13 19.39 6.72 -18.33
N HIS A 14 19.13 6.19 -19.52
CA HIS A 14 17.77 6.03 -20.02
C HIS A 14 17.07 5.05 -19.09
N VAL A 15 16.24 5.59 -18.20
CA VAL A 15 15.45 4.77 -17.27
C VAL A 15 14.14 4.46 -17.98
N GLU A 16 13.86 3.16 -18.17
CA GLU A 16 12.58 2.73 -18.73
C GLU A 16 11.41 3.26 -17.90
N PRO A 17 10.28 3.59 -18.55
CA PRO A 17 9.08 4.01 -17.83
C PRO A 17 8.64 2.94 -16.81
N LEU A 18 8.13 3.38 -15.67
CA LEU A 18 7.57 2.47 -14.68
C LEU A 18 6.41 1.67 -15.29
N ARG A 19 6.45 0.35 -15.11
CA ARG A 19 5.39 -0.58 -15.48
C ARG A 19 4.96 -1.41 -14.28
N LEU A 20 3.63 -1.44 -14.03
CA LEU A 20 2.99 -2.17 -12.93
C LEU A 20 2.07 -3.30 -13.42
N ASP A 21 2.11 -3.62 -14.72
CA ASP A 21 1.26 -4.67 -15.30
C ASP A 21 1.54 -6.05 -14.69
N TRP A 22 2.73 -6.25 -14.17
CA TRP A 22 3.09 -7.48 -13.45
C TRP A 22 2.28 -7.66 -12.16
N MET A 23 1.87 -6.56 -11.51
CA MET A 23 1.08 -6.56 -10.29
C MET A 23 -0.43 -6.70 -10.59
N GLN A 24 -0.90 -6.07 -11.67
CA GLN A 24 -2.29 -5.98 -12.17
C GLN A 24 -3.26 -5.28 -11.23
N VAL A 25 -3.25 -5.60 -9.93
CA VAL A 25 -4.16 -5.08 -8.92
C VAL A 25 -3.37 -4.31 -7.87
N ASP A 26 -3.72 -3.03 -7.66
CA ASP A 26 -3.25 -2.28 -6.48
C ASP A 26 -4.17 -2.56 -5.31
N VAL A 27 -3.61 -2.94 -4.18
CA VAL A 27 -4.38 -3.32 -2.98
C VAL A 27 -4.29 -2.30 -1.85
N HIS A 28 -3.61 -1.17 -2.10
CA HIS A 28 -3.41 -0.14 -1.09
C HIS A 28 -3.27 1.24 -1.74
N SER A 29 -4.28 2.09 -1.58
CA SER A 29 -4.31 3.47 -2.06
C SER A 29 -5.45 4.27 -1.44
N HIS A 30 -5.35 5.63 -1.48
CA HIS A 30 -6.29 6.56 -0.85
C HIS A 30 -6.90 7.48 -1.90
N LEU A 31 -7.80 6.91 -2.72
CA LEU A 31 -8.30 7.54 -3.94
C LEU A 31 -9.76 7.99 -3.85
N ILE A 32 -10.45 7.76 -2.72
CA ILE A 32 -11.78 8.32 -2.48
C ILE A 32 -11.63 9.74 -1.95
N PRO A 33 -12.19 10.77 -2.63
CA PRO A 33 -11.90 12.15 -2.29
C PRO A 33 -12.44 12.59 -0.94
N GLY A 34 -11.60 13.29 -0.16
CA GLY A 34 -12.02 14.09 1.01
C GLY A 34 -12.46 13.32 2.24
N ILE A 35 -12.15 12.00 2.31
CA ILE A 35 -12.50 11.17 3.47
C ILE A 35 -11.30 10.80 4.35
N ASP A 36 -10.08 11.00 3.84
CA ASP A 36 -8.81 10.82 4.56
C ASP A 36 -7.75 11.80 4.06
N ASP A 37 -6.46 11.51 4.23
CA ASP A 37 -5.32 12.31 3.76
C ASP A 37 -4.87 11.99 2.33
N GLY A 38 -5.66 11.21 1.60
CA GLY A 38 -5.43 10.91 0.19
C GLY A 38 -5.95 12.01 -0.75
N ALA A 39 -6.71 11.64 -1.76
CA ALA A 39 -7.28 12.53 -2.76
C ALA A 39 -8.12 13.65 -2.12
N LYS A 40 -7.80 14.92 -2.42
CA LYS A 40 -8.51 16.07 -1.83
C LYS A 40 -9.88 16.32 -2.44
N ASN A 41 -10.00 16.04 -3.73
CA ASN A 41 -11.20 16.27 -4.53
C ASN A 41 -11.27 15.24 -5.67
N MET A 42 -12.38 15.27 -6.42
CA MET A 42 -12.60 14.31 -7.51
C MET A 42 -11.60 14.46 -8.66
N GLU A 43 -11.12 15.67 -8.94
CA GLU A 43 -10.13 15.92 -9.98
C GLU A 43 -8.80 15.26 -9.63
N ASP A 44 -8.31 15.43 -8.40
CA ASP A 44 -7.12 14.75 -7.89
C ASP A 44 -7.26 13.23 -7.99
N SER A 45 -8.39 12.69 -7.51
CA SER A 45 -8.69 11.26 -7.54
C SER A 45 -8.58 10.68 -8.96
N ILE A 46 -9.31 11.28 -9.91
CA ILE A 46 -9.34 10.80 -11.30
C ILE A 46 -7.98 10.95 -11.98
N SER A 47 -7.26 12.04 -11.71
CA SER A 47 -5.91 12.25 -12.24
C SER A 47 -4.92 11.20 -11.73
N MET A 48 -4.95 10.87 -10.44
CA MET A 48 -4.10 9.81 -9.87
C MET A 48 -4.47 8.43 -10.41
N ILE A 49 -5.75 8.10 -10.50
CA ILE A 49 -6.22 6.81 -11.06
C ILE A 49 -5.77 6.68 -12.53
N ARG A 50 -5.88 7.74 -13.33
CA ARG A 50 -5.42 7.76 -14.72
C ARG A 50 -3.93 7.43 -14.82
N ARG A 51 -3.08 8.07 -14.00
CA ARG A 51 -1.63 7.78 -13.97
C ARG A 51 -1.35 6.33 -13.58
N LEU A 52 -2.02 5.81 -12.56
CA LEU A 52 -1.87 4.42 -12.14
C LEU A 52 -2.28 3.43 -13.26
N HIS A 53 -3.36 3.74 -13.97
CA HIS A 53 -3.79 2.98 -15.14
C HIS A 53 -2.76 3.02 -16.28
N GLU A 54 -2.19 4.19 -16.58
CA GLU A 54 -1.14 4.37 -17.58
C GLU A 54 0.15 3.62 -17.22
N MET A 55 0.45 3.46 -15.92
CA MET A 55 1.54 2.60 -15.43
C MET A 55 1.25 1.10 -15.61
N GLY A 56 0.03 0.73 -16.03
CA GLY A 56 -0.34 -0.64 -16.39
C GLY A 56 -1.26 -1.38 -15.41
N LEU A 57 -1.73 -0.72 -14.35
CA LEU A 57 -2.73 -1.34 -13.46
C LEU A 57 -4.06 -1.56 -14.19
N ARG A 58 -4.71 -2.67 -13.88
CA ARG A 58 -6.02 -3.07 -14.43
C ARG A 58 -7.14 -2.93 -13.41
N LYS A 59 -6.79 -3.09 -12.14
CA LYS A 59 -7.72 -2.96 -11.02
C LYS A 59 -7.08 -2.22 -9.86
N ILE A 60 -7.88 -1.46 -9.13
CA ILE A 60 -7.50 -0.81 -7.88
C ILE A 60 -8.52 -1.21 -6.81
N ILE A 61 -8.05 -1.68 -5.68
CA ILE A 61 -8.84 -1.81 -4.46
C ILE A 61 -8.36 -0.70 -3.53
N THR A 62 -9.04 0.45 -3.59
CA THR A 62 -8.68 1.59 -2.73
C THR A 62 -9.05 1.33 -1.29
N THR A 63 -8.22 1.76 -0.35
CA THR A 63 -8.28 1.39 1.05
C THR A 63 -8.19 2.61 1.97
N PRO A 64 -9.17 3.50 1.93
CA PRO A 64 -9.14 4.68 2.79
C PRO A 64 -9.02 4.29 4.26
N HIS A 65 -8.37 5.15 5.04
CA HIS A 65 -8.19 4.95 6.47
C HIS A 65 -9.52 4.83 7.22
N VAL A 66 -9.57 3.89 8.16
CA VAL A 66 -10.61 3.78 9.20
C VAL A 66 -9.92 3.83 10.56
N MET A 67 -9.95 4.99 11.20
CA MET A 67 -9.32 5.29 12.49
C MET A 67 -10.34 5.86 13.45
N SER A 68 -10.37 5.39 14.70
CA SER A 68 -11.35 5.83 15.70
C SER A 68 -11.27 7.32 16.04
N GLU A 69 -10.06 7.90 16.01
CA GLU A 69 -9.84 9.28 16.42
C GLU A 69 -9.72 10.27 15.24
N PHE A 70 -9.15 9.85 14.11
CA PHE A 70 -8.82 10.77 13.01
C PHE A 70 -9.76 10.63 11.81
N TYR A 71 -9.89 9.42 11.25
CA TYR A 71 -10.67 9.14 10.05
C TYR A 71 -11.82 8.19 10.37
N LYS A 72 -12.93 8.76 10.88
CA LYS A 72 -14.10 8.00 11.34
C LYS A 72 -14.96 7.51 10.17
N ASN A 73 -14.31 6.97 9.17
CA ASN A 73 -14.98 6.43 8.00
C ASN A 73 -15.80 5.18 8.37
N THR A 74 -16.97 5.07 7.75
CA THR A 74 -17.81 3.87 7.84
C THR A 74 -17.87 3.17 6.47
N PRO A 75 -18.30 1.91 6.41
CA PRO A 75 -18.51 1.23 5.13
C PRO A 75 -19.42 2.02 4.18
N GLU A 76 -20.44 2.69 4.70
CA GLU A 76 -21.39 3.46 3.91
C GLU A 76 -20.74 4.70 3.28
N ILE A 77 -19.90 5.43 4.04
CA ILE A 77 -19.14 6.59 3.55
C ILE A 77 -18.22 6.15 2.42
N ILE A 78 -17.46 5.07 2.64
CA ILE A 78 -16.52 4.53 1.66
C ILE A 78 -17.24 4.08 0.39
N GLN A 79 -18.33 3.33 0.51
CA GLN A 79 -19.10 2.84 -0.65
C GLN A 79 -19.79 3.97 -1.43
N LEU A 80 -20.26 5.03 -0.74
CA LEU A 80 -20.80 6.20 -1.39
C LEU A 80 -19.73 6.94 -2.21
N GLY A 81 -18.56 7.19 -1.62
CA GLY A 81 -17.44 7.81 -2.30
C GLY A 81 -16.98 7.00 -3.51
N LEU A 82 -16.85 5.67 -3.35
CA LEU A 82 -16.52 4.76 -4.45
C LEU A 82 -17.51 4.87 -5.62
N LYS A 83 -18.81 4.94 -5.32
CA LYS A 83 -19.85 5.10 -6.36
C LYS A 83 -19.67 6.38 -7.16
N ASP A 84 -19.25 7.47 -6.51
CA ASP A 84 -19.03 8.75 -7.20
C ASP A 84 -17.73 8.74 -8.01
N VAL A 85 -16.66 8.10 -7.52
CA VAL A 85 -15.44 7.86 -8.29
C VAL A 85 -15.74 7.03 -9.55
N LYS A 86 -16.51 5.93 -9.43
CA LYS A 86 -16.90 5.09 -10.57
C LYS A 86 -17.68 5.89 -11.64
N LYS A 87 -18.58 6.78 -11.25
CA LYS A 87 -19.29 7.66 -12.18
C LYS A 87 -18.34 8.61 -12.92
N ALA A 88 -17.37 9.19 -12.18
CA ALA A 88 -16.42 10.10 -12.75
C ALA A 88 -15.47 9.39 -13.74
N LEU A 89 -14.96 8.20 -13.41
CA LEU A 89 -14.15 7.38 -14.32
C LEU A 89 -14.88 7.06 -15.63
N LYS A 90 -16.16 6.68 -15.53
CA LYS A 90 -16.99 6.44 -16.72
C LYS A 90 -17.16 7.69 -17.60
N LYS A 91 -17.35 8.87 -16.98
CA LYS A 91 -17.45 10.15 -17.70
C LYS A 91 -16.16 10.49 -18.43
N GLU A 92 -15.02 10.20 -17.81
CA GLU A 92 -13.68 10.48 -18.35
C GLU A 92 -13.16 9.37 -19.30
N ASN A 93 -13.95 8.33 -19.55
CA ASN A 93 -13.59 7.16 -20.37
C ASN A 93 -12.29 6.48 -19.92
N ILE A 94 -12.08 6.34 -18.60
CA ILE A 94 -10.95 5.61 -18.02
C ILE A 94 -11.43 4.19 -17.75
N ASP A 95 -10.86 3.22 -18.50
CA ASP A 95 -11.24 1.80 -18.43
C ASP A 95 -10.36 1.06 -17.40
N ILE A 96 -10.63 1.32 -16.11
CA ILE A 96 -10.00 0.64 -14.98
C ILE A 96 -11.07 0.15 -14.00
N GLU A 97 -10.92 -1.07 -13.52
CA GLU A 97 -11.76 -1.57 -12.45
C GLU A 97 -11.36 -0.92 -11.11
N ILE A 98 -12.33 -0.45 -10.35
CA ILE A 98 -12.09 0.06 -8.99
C ILE A 98 -13.08 -0.51 -8.00
N GLU A 99 -12.57 -1.00 -6.88
CA GLU A 99 -13.29 -1.45 -5.70
C GLU A 99 -12.79 -0.70 -4.47
N ALA A 100 -13.45 -0.88 -3.34
CA ALA A 100 -12.99 -0.32 -2.08
C ALA A 100 -13.02 -1.35 -0.96
N ALA A 101 -11.94 -1.40 -0.21
CA ALA A 101 -11.84 -1.98 1.11
C ALA A 101 -11.60 -0.87 2.14
N ALA A 102 -10.83 -1.14 3.17
CA ALA A 102 -10.38 -0.13 4.13
C ALA A 102 -9.01 -0.53 4.68
N GLU A 103 -8.20 0.46 5.03
CA GLU A 103 -7.05 0.29 5.90
C GLU A 103 -7.46 0.61 7.34
N TYR A 104 -7.57 -0.44 8.16
CA TYR A 104 -8.00 -0.30 9.54
C TYR A 104 -6.83 -0.06 10.47
N TYR A 105 -6.91 1.01 11.26
CA TYR A 105 -5.96 1.24 12.34
C TYR A 105 -6.27 0.34 13.53
N LEU A 106 -5.25 -0.38 14.00
CA LEU A 106 -5.37 -1.36 15.09
C LEU A 106 -5.33 -0.66 16.44
N ASP A 107 -6.51 -0.44 17.02
CA ASP A 107 -6.72 0.11 18.36
C ASP A 107 -7.75 -0.73 19.15
N GLU A 108 -8.05 -0.31 20.37
CA GLU A 108 -9.03 -0.98 21.25
C GLU A 108 -10.44 -0.99 20.64
N ILE A 109 -10.80 0.05 19.89
CA ILE A 109 -12.12 0.16 19.25
C ILE A 109 -12.20 -0.81 18.08
N PHE A 110 -11.12 -0.99 17.31
CA PHE A 110 -11.07 -2.00 16.26
C PHE A 110 -11.18 -3.42 16.86
N LEU A 111 -10.48 -3.71 17.96
CA LEU A 111 -10.58 -4.99 18.64
C LEU A 111 -12.02 -5.28 19.09
N ASP A 112 -12.68 -4.32 19.74
CA ASP A 112 -14.07 -4.44 20.16
C ASP A 112 -15.03 -4.69 18.98
N LYS A 113 -14.82 -3.99 17.86
CA LYS A 113 -15.57 -4.21 16.62
C LYS A 113 -15.44 -5.64 16.11
N VAL A 114 -14.20 -6.16 16.05
CA VAL A 114 -13.94 -7.55 15.60
C VAL A 114 -14.55 -8.57 16.56
N GLN A 115 -14.41 -8.38 17.87
CA GLN A 115 -14.98 -9.28 18.90
C GLN A 115 -16.51 -9.31 18.88
N LYS A 116 -17.14 -8.20 18.51
CA LYS A 116 -18.61 -8.12 18.32
C LYS A 116 -19.09 -8.75 17.01
N GLY A 117 -18.18 -9.19 16.14
CA GLY A 117 -18.52 -9.76 14.84
C GLY A 117 -19.04 -8.72 13.84
N GLU A 118 -18.68 -7.45 13.98
CA GLU A 118 -19.02 -6.42 12.99
C GLU A 118 -18.32 -6.74 11.67
N LYS A 119 -19.07 -6.58 10.57
CA LYS A 119 -18.56 -6.89 9.23
C LYS A 119 -17.52 -5.85 8.80
N LEU A 120 -16.32 -6.30 8.44
CA LEU A 120 -15.26 -5.48 7.91
C LEU A 120 -15.30 -5.41 6.37
N LEU A 121 -14.83 -4.31 5.80
CA LEU A 121 -14.51 -4.23 4.37
C LEU A 121 -13.22 -5.00 4.11
N THR A 122 -13.24 -5.88 3.12
CA THR A 122 -12.12 -6.77 2.79
C THR A 122 -11.60 -6.47 1.39
N LEU A 123 -10.33 -6.76 1.14
CA LEU A 123 -9.75 -6.71 -0.21
C LEU A 123 -10.46 -7.72 -1.13
N ALA A 124 -10.44 -8.98 -0.76
CA ALA A 124 -11.20 -10.13 -1.26
C ALA A 124 -10.84 -11.33 -0.40
N ASN A 125 -11.52 -12.46 -0.53
CA ASN A 125 -11.15 -13.71 0.15
C ASN A 125 -10.90 -13.57 1.67
N ASN A 126 -11.60 -12.64 2.33
CA ASN A 126 -11.47 -12.25 3.73
C ASN A 126 -10.11 -11.62 4.12
N TYR A 127 -9.31 -11.16 3.17
CA TYR A 127 -8.12 -10.36 3.48
C TYR A 127 -8.53 -8.97 3.96
N VAL A 128 -8.03 -8.54 5.12
CA VAL A 128 -8.29 -7.22 5.71
C VAL A 128 -6.98 -6.49 5.88
N LEU A 129 -6.85 -5.33 5.24
CA LEU A 129 -5.68 -4.48 5.37
C LEU A 129 -5.73 -3.73 6.69
N VAL A 130 -4.63 -3.81 7.44
CA VAL A 130 -4.51 -3.24 8.79
C VAL A 130 -3.18 -2.55 8.98
N GLU A 131 -3.18 -1.46 9.78
CA GLU A 131 -1.99 -0.71 10.11
C GLU A 131 -1.89 -0.38 11.59
N THR A 132 -0.72 0.12 12.02
CA THR A 132 -0.46 0.61 13.38
C THR A 132 0.33 1.92 13.35
N GLY A 133 0.56 2.53 14.50
CA GLY A 133 1.51 3.64 14.61
C GLY A 133 2.94 3.21 14.24
N PHE A 134 3.70 4.12 13.63
CA PHE A 134 5.03 3.80 13.07
C PHE A 134 6.14 3.64 14.12
N ILE A 135 5.97 4.20 15.30
CA ILE A 135 7.05 4.32 16.30
C ILE A 135 6.93 3.26 17.38
N ASN A 136 5.75 3.18 18.01
CA ASN A 136 5.53 2.34 19.18
C ASN A 136 4.85 1.04 18.81
N LYS A 137 5.36 -0.06 19.35
CA LYS A 137 4.73 -1.37 19.23
C LYS A 137 3.37 -1.38 19.94
N PRO A 138 2.27 -1.74 19.24
CA PRO A 138 0.97 -1.91 19.88
C PRO A 138 0.99 -3.06 20.89
N GLN A 139 0.48 -2.84 22.10
CA GLN A 139 0.48 -3.87 23.13
C GLN A 139 -0.44 -5.05 22.79
N MET A 140 -1.57 -4.77 22.12
CA MET A 140 -2.60 -5.75 21.79
C MET A 140 -2.51 -6.31 20.36
N LEU A 141 -1.39 -6.09 19.64
CA LEU A 141 -1.27 -6.48 18.22
C LEU A 141 -1.63 -7.97 17.98
N PHE A 142 -1.06 -8.85 18.78
CA PHE A 142 -1.29 -10.29 18.63
C PHE A 142 -2.69 -10.71 19.06
N GLU A 143 -3.28 -10.03 20.04
CA GLU A 143 -4.68 -10.26 20.45
C GLU A 143 -5.64 -9.88 19.32
N ILE A 144 -5.39 -8.75 18.65
CA ILE A 144 -6.19 -8.31 17.51
C ILE A 144 -6.09 -9.30 16.37
N PHE A 145 -4.88 -9.74 15.98
CA PHE A 145 -4.72 -10.73 14.92
C PHE A 145 -5.46 -12.03 15.25
N PHE A 146 -5.33 -12.53 16.47
CA PHE A 146 -6.06 -13.71 16.91
C PHE A 146 -7.58 -13.52 16.84
N ALA A 147 -8.09 -12.37 17.28
CA ALA A 147 -9.52 -12.07 17.19
C ALA A 147 -10.00 -12.03 15.72
N MET A 148 -9.21 -11.45 14.80
CA MET A 148 -9.50 -11.44 13.36
C MET A 148 -9.56 -12.87 12.79
N GLU A 149 -8.57 -13.70 13.10
CA GLU A 149 -8.52 -15.11 12.67
C GLU A 149 -9.73 -15.90 13.16
N MET A 150 -10.14 -15.71 14.41
CA MET A 150 -11.32 -16.35 14.98
C MET A 150 -12.63 -15.96 14.27
N GLN A 151 -12.69 -14.77 13.66
CA GLN A 151 -13.80 -14.33 12.82
C GLN A 151 -13.65 -14.74 11.35
N GLY A 152 -12.59 -15.49 11.01
CA GLY A 152 -12.32 -15.96 9.65
C GLY A 152 -11.69 -14.92 8.74
N TYR A 153 -11.21 -13.80 9.28
CA TYR A 153 -10.43 -12.81 8.53
C TYR A 153 -8.96 -13.21 8.44
N LYS A 154 -8.31 -12.76 7.36
CA LYS A 154 -6.88 -12.94 7.10
C LYS A 154 -6.20 -11.57 7.21
N PRO A 155 -5.45 -11.30 8.30
CA PRO A 155 -4.78 -10.01 8.47
C PRO A 155 -3.73 -9.78 7.38
N VAL A 156 -3.82 -8.65 6.69
CA VAL A 156 -2.78 -8.13 5.79
C VAL A 156 -2.16 -6.91 6.44
N PHE A 157 -0.94 -7.05 6.93
CA PHE A 157 -0.24 -6.00 7.64
C PHE A 157 0.38 -5.05 6.63
N ALA A 158 -0.16 -3.84 6.57
CA ALA A 158 0.25 -2.80 5.65
C ALA A 158 1.70 -2.36 5.93
N HIS A 159 2.47 -2.16 4.90
CA HIS A 159 3.81 -1.56 4.90
C HIS A 159 4.67 -1.85 6.15
N PRO A 160 4.90 -3.14 6.54
CA PRO A 160 5.62 -3.50 7.76
C PRO A 160 7.03 -2.90 7.81
N GLU A 161 7.60 -2.58 6.67
CA GLU A 161 8.91 -1.92 6.55
C GLU A 161 8.95 -0.50 7.10
N ARG A 162 7.79 0.14 7.31
CA ARG A 162 7.71 1.50 7.84
C ARG A 162 7.70 1.55 9.38
N TYR A 163 7.49 0.42 10.05
CA TYR A 163 7.40 0.38 11.50
C TYR A 163 8.78 0.29 12.15
N GLN A 164 9.17 1.37 12.86
CA GLN A 164 10.48 1.45 13.52
C GLN A 164 10.70 0.33 14.54
N TYR A 165 9.64 -0.07 15.25
CA TYR A 165 9.71 -1.16 16.21
C TYR A 165 10.00 -2.54 15.58
N LEU A 166 9.59 -2.78 14.31
CA LEU A 166 9.95 -4.00 13.59
C LEU A 166 11.41 -3.98 13.11
N ILE A 167 11.89 -2.80 12.67
CA ILE A 167 13.28 -2.62 12.25
C ILE A 167 14.24 -2.82 13.43
N GLN A 168 13.85 -2.38 14.62
CA GLN A 168 14.71 -2.34 15.82
C GLN A 168 14.63 -3.62 16.65
N ASP A 169 13.46 -4.27 16.73
CA ASP A 169 13.22 -5.44 17.57
C ASP A 169 13.10 -6.71 16.71
N LYS A 170 14.25 -7.31 16.40
CA LYS A 170 14.30 -8.56 15.60
C LYS A 170 13.57 -9.73 16.26
N LYS A 171 13.51 -9.76 17.61
CA LYS A 171 12.81 -10.82 18.34
C LYS A 171 11.32 -10.70 18.10
N PHE A 172 10.77 -9.50 18.25
CA PHE A 172 9.37 -9.24 18.00
C PHE A 172 9.00 -9.47 16.52
N PHE A 173 9.86 -9.08 15.59
CA PHE A 173 9.67 -9.39 14.17
C PHE A 173 9.62 -10.91 13.93
N GLY A 174 10.49 -11.69 14.58
CA GLY A 174 10.45 -13.16 14.54
C GLY A 174 9.12 -13.71 15.08
N GLU A 175 8.64 -13.22 16.22
CA GLU A 175 7.34 -13.61 16.81
C GLU A 175 6.16 -13.27 15.86
N LEU A 176 6.25 -12.18 15.12
CA LEU A 176 5.25 -11.80 14.12
C LEU A 176 5.25 -12.75 12.91
N LEU A 177 6.43 -13.22 12.48
CA LEU A 177 6.57 -14.16 11.38
C LEU A 177 6.00 -15.56 11.68
N ASP A 178 5.84 -15.91 12.96
CA ASP A 178 5.23 -17.15 13.41
C ASP A 178 3.69 -17.08 13.44
N ARG A 179 3.10 -15.95 13.02
CA ARG A 179 1.65 -15.74 12.95
C ARG A 179 1.16 -15.89 11.51
N ASP A 180 -0.12 -16.21 11.37
CA ASP A 180 -0.80 -16.27 10.07
C ASP A 180 -1.18 -14.85 9.59
N VAL A 181 -0.15 -14.01 9.37
CA VAL A 181 -0.25 -12.62 8.95
C VAL A 181 0.45 -12.42 7.62
N TYR A 182 -0.23 -11.81 6.67
CA TYR A 182 0.28 -11.50 5.34
C TYR A 182 0.92 -10.11 5.33
N PHE A 183 2.06 -9.94 4.69
CA PHE A 183 2.72 -8.63 4.57
C PHE A 183 2.43 -7.99 3.22
N GLN A 184 1.94 -6.76 3.25
CA GLN A 184 1.84 -5.90 2.08
C GLN A 184 3.00 -4.89 2.10
N LEU A 185 3.87 -4.96 1.11
CA LEU A 185 4.99 -4.03 0.94
C LEU A 185 4.58 -2.83 0.11
N ASN A 186 4.93 -1.63 0.58
CA ASN A 186 4.74 -0.40 -0.16
C ASN A 186 5.85 -0.22 -1.20
N LEU A 187 5.49 -0.15 -2.48
CA LEU A 187 6.45 -0.02 -3.58
C LEU A 187 7.32 1.24 -3.45
N LEU A 188 6.77 2.31 -2.90
CA LEU A 188 7.47 3.58 -2.70
C LEU A 188 8.65 3.45 -1.73
N SER A 189 8.62 2.47 -0.80
CA SER A 189 9.71 2.19 0.13
C SER A 189 11.00 1.80 -0.59
N LEU A 190 10.90 1.13 -1.74
CA LEU A 190 12.05 0.69 -2.54
C LEU A 190 12.76 1.85 -3.27
N THR A 191 12.11 2.99 -3.42
CA THR A 191 12.73 4.20 -4.00
C THR A 191 13.65 4.92 -3.01
N GLY A 192 13.46 4.67 -1.70
CA GLY A 192 14.13 5.38 -0.62
C GLY A 192 13.41 6.66 -0.19
N PHE A 193 12.18 6.87 -0.65
CA PHE A 193 11.35 8.05 -0.35
C PHE A 193 11.21 8.32 1.14
N TYR A 194 10.96 7.30 1.95
CA TYR A 194 10.78 7.45 3.39
C TYR A 194 12.11 7.58 4.13
N SER A 195 13.01 6.63 3.94
CA SER A 195 14.37 6.66 4.50
C SER A 195 15.20 5.44 4.04
N LYS A 196 16.52 5.51 4.24
CA LYS A 196 17.41 4.37 3.95
C LYS A 196 17.13 3.13 4.84
N PRO A 197 16.89 3.25 6.17
CA PRO A 197 16.51 2.08 6.99
C PRO A 197 15.25 1.39 6.49
N ILE A 198 14.20 2.14 6.15
CA ILE A 198 12.93 1.62 5.60
C ILE A 198 13.19 0.89 4.28
N LYS A 199 13.95 1.50 3.36
CA LYS A 199 14.34 0.85 2.10
C LYS A 199 15.08 -0.46 2.34
N ASN A 200 16.08 -0.46 3.22
CA ASN A 200 16.86 -1.67 3.52
C ASN A 200 15.97 -2.79 4.09
N PHE A 201 14.99 -2.44 4.93
CA PHE A 201 14.07 -3.41 5.51
C PHE A 201 13.09 -3.95 4.46
N ALA A 202 12.60 -3.09 3.56
CA ALA A 202 11.79 -3.50 2.40
C ALA A 202 12.56 -4.49 1.50
N GLU A 203 13.81 -4.19 1.20
CA GLU A 203 14.68 -5.06 0.41
C GLU A 203 14.90 -6.43 1.12
N MET A 204 15.10 -6.43 2.42
CA MET A 204 15.24 -7.65 3.22
C MET A 204 13.96 -8.48 3.21
N LEU A 205 12.77 -7.88 3.35
CA LEU A 205 11.49 -8.59 3.28
C LEU A 205 11.31 -9.31 1.93
N ILE A 206 11.76 -8.69 0.84
CA ILE A 206 11.74 -9.31 -0.49
C ILE A 206 12.71 -10.50 -0.56
N ASP A 207 13.95 -10.30 -0.10
CA ASP A 207 14.99 -11.35 -0.17
C ASP A 207 14.62 -12.57 0.68
N GLU A 208 13.96 -12.35 1.81
CA GLU A 208 13.46 -13.41 2.70
C GLU A 208 12.09 -13.97 2.27
N LYS A 209 11.54 -13.53 1.12
CA LYS A 209 10.25 -13.99 0.57
C LYS A 209 9.06 -13.82 1.52
N LYS A 210 9.09 -12.74 2.32
CA LYS A 210 8.03 -12.45 3.31
C LYS A 210 6.86 -11.64 2.74
N VAL A 211 7.05 -11.02 1.58
CA VAL A 211 6.04 -10.19 0.91
C VAL A 211 5.01 -11.07 0.21
N LYS A 212 3.72 -10.82 0.46
CA LYS A 212 2.60 -11.49 -0.20
C LYS A 212 1.72 -10.54 -1.00
N PHE A 213 1.76 -9.26 -0.70
CA PHE A 213 1.06 -8.22 -1.44
C PHE A 213 1.97 -7.02 -1.69
N PHE A 214 1.74 -6.35 -2.79
CA PHE A 214 2.32 -5.04 -3.09
C PHE A 214 1.22 -3.99 -3.16
N GLY A 215 1.50 -2.77 -2.71
CA GLY A 215 0.60 -1.63 -2.83
C GLY A 215 1.36 -0.37 -3.20
N THR A 216 0.67 0.59 -3.80
CA THR A 216 1.25 1.90 -4.11
C THR A 216 1.22 2.84 -2.91
N ASP A 217 0.23 2.66 -2.03
CA ASP A 217 -0.06 3.57 -0.93
C ASP A 217 -0.20 5.02 -1.43
N CYS A 218 -0.84 5.16 -2.60
CA CYS A 218 -0.94 6.42 -3.32
C CYS A 218 -1.88 7.38 -2.59
N HIS A 219 -1.32 8.49 -2.08
CA HIS A 219 -2.07 9.56 -1.43
C HIS A 219 -2.18 10.82 -2.28
N ASN A 220 -1.18 11.10 -3.11
CA ASN A 220 -1.11 12.33 -3.90
C ASN A 220 -0.12 12.19 -5.08
N HIS A 221 -0.08 13.21 -5.94
CA HIS A 221 0.78 13.22 -7.12
C HIS A 221 2.27 13.10 -6.80
N ARG A 222 2.75 13.64 -5.68
CA ARG A 222 4.16 13.50 -5.27
C ARG A 222 4.54 12.04 -5.04
N TYR A 223 3.60 11.23 -4.52
CA TYR A 223 3.83 9.78 -4.35
C TYR A 223 4.02 9.12 -5.72
N LEU A 224 3.19 9.47 -6.71
CA LEU A 224 3.32 8.95 -8.08
C LEU A 224 4.62 9.40 -8.75
N ASP A 225 5.01 10.67 -8.59
CA ASP A 225 6.26 11.19 -9.13
C ASP A 225 7.48 10.44 -8.58
N MET A 226 7.44 10.12 -7.29
CA MET A 226 8.49 9.33 -6.65
C MET A 226 8.43 7.86 -7.04
N LEU A 227 7.22 7.30 -7.22
CA LEU A 227 7.03 5.93 -7.66
C LEU A 227 7.60 5.71 -9.08
N GLU A 228 7.48 6.68 -9.97
CA GLU A 228 8.10 6.66 -11.31
C GLU A 228 9.62 6.52 -11.28
N THR A 229 10.26 6.74 -10.13
CA THR A 229 11.70 6.49 -9.95
C THR A 229 12.03 5.03 -9.60
N LEU A 230 11.03 4.19 -9.36
CA LEU A 230 11.20 2.79 -8.95
C LEU A 230 12.07 1.96 -9.93
N PRO A 231 12.03 2.17 -11.27
CA PRO A 231 12.92 1.49 -12.19
C PRO A 231 14.42 1.70 -11.95
N LYS A 232 14.81 2.71 -11.16
CA LYS A 232 16.20 2.93 -10.72
C LYS A 232 16.61 1.98 -9.57
N SER A 233 15.64 1.31 -8.94
CA SER A 233 15.91 0.34 -7.88
C SER A 233 16.43 -0.97 -8.47
N LYS A 234 17.49 -1.53 -7.88
CA LYS A 234 18.01 -2.87 -8.22
C LYS A 234 16.99 -4.01 -8.05
N TYR A 235 15.89 -3.74 -7.34
CA TYR A 235 14.82 -4.70 -7.10
C TYR A 235 13.72 -4.66 -8.15
N TYR A 236 13.66 -3.61 -8.99
CA TYR A 236 12.56 -3.43 -9.93
C TYR A 236 12.35 -4.64 -10.86
N GLU A 237 13.41 -5.12 -11.48
CA GLU A 237 13.34 -6.29 -12.38
C GLU A 237 13.00 -7.60 -11.64
N LYS A 238 13.23 -7.66 -10.34
CA LYS A 238 12.93 -8.83 -9.50
C LYS A 238 11.44 -8.87 -9.10
N LEU A 239 10.77 -7.71 -9.00
CA LEU A 239 9.37 -7.64 -8.54
C LEU A 239 8.42 -8.56 -9.31
N PRO A 240 8.45 -8.64 -10.67
CA PRO A 240 7.56 -9.52 -11.43
C PRO A 240 7.74 -11.02 -11.15
N THR A 241 8.88 -11.41 -10.56
CA THR A 241 9.21 -12.83 -10.26
C THR A 241 8.75 -13.26 -8.87
N ILE A 242 8.25 -12.33 -8.06
CA ILE A 242 7.76 -12.61 -6.70
C ILE A 242 6.37 -13.21 -6.78
N ASP A 243 6.16 -14.29 -6.03
CA ASP A 243 4.86 -14.95 -5.88
C ASP A 243 3.93 -14.11 -4.98
N ALA A 244 3.43 -13.01 -5.55
CA ALA A 244 2.49 -12.11 -4.88
C ALA A 244 1.04 -12.45 -5.23
N LEU A 245 0.16 -12.27 -4.25
CA LEU A 245 -1.26 -12.62 -4.35
C LEU A 245 -2.11 -11.53 -5.03
N ASN A 246 -1.53 -10.39 -5.40
CA ASN A 246 -2.26 -9.29 -6.03
C ASN A 246 -3.15 -9.75 -7.20
N LYS A 247 -2.62 -10.59 -8.09
CA LYS A 247 -3.35 -11.07 -9.28
C LYS A 247 -4.52 -11.99 -8.95
N SER A 248 -4.62 -12.48 -7.74
CA SER A 248 -5.70 -13.37 -7.30
C SER A 248 -6.91 -12.62 -6.72
N LEU A 249 -6.83 -11.28 -6.67
CA LEU A 249 -7.87 -10.37 -6.19
C LEU A 249 -8.53 -9.63 -7.36
#